data_d7de7cf6af79b162efa4984d1c3d82a9
#
_entry.id   d7de7cf6af79b162efa4984d1c3d82a9
#
_cell.length_a   1.000
_cell.length_b   1.000
_cell.length_c   1.000
_cell.angle_alpha   90.00
_cell.angle_beta   90.00
_cell.angle_gamma   90.00
#
_symmetry.space_group_name_H-M   'P 1'
#
loop_
_entity.id
_entity.type
_entity.pdbx_description
1 polymer ?
#
loop_
_entity_poly.entity_id
_entity_poly.type
_entity_poly.pdbx_seq_one_letter_code
_entity_poly.pdbx_strand_id
1 'polypeptide(L)'
;VAIDAVKNIHDKIFAYGHSAGLETYRRKLVGYYQSVGIELGYENLLITDGGSEAIFMAMSVCLSEGDEVLIPEPFYANYNGFAVEAGIKVKTIPASIDNDFALPPIEEFDRHITPRTKAILICNPNNPTGYLYSQQELEQLRDIVLKHDLFLICDEVYREFCYDGAKHFSAMNLTGLEQNVIMIDSVSKRY
;
A
#
# COMPACT_ATOMS: atom_id res chain seq x y z
N VAL A 1 -2.32 26.08 -7.70
CA VAL A 1 -2.00 25.93 -6.27
C VAL A 1 -0.62 25.29 -6.08
N ALA A 2 -0.36 24.06 -6.56
CA ALA A 2 0.95 23.40 -6.37
C ALA A 2 2.10 24.18 -7.04
N ILE A 3 1.92 24.61 -8.30
CA ILE A 3 2.89 25.44 -9.04
C ILE A 3 3.17 26.74 -8.31
N ASP A 4 2.15 27.39 -7.76
CA ASP A 4 2.33 28.66 -7.05
C ASP A 4 3.06 28.45 -5.73
N ALA A 5 2.83 27.35 -5.03
CA ALA A 5 3.60 26.99 -3.84
C ALA A 5 5.10 26.83 -4.14
N VAL A 6 5.44 26.15 -5.25
CA VAL A 6 6.84 25.99 -5.67
C VAL A 6 7.45 27.34 -6.07
N LYS A 7 6.71 28.19 -6.81
CA LYS A 7 7.21 29.52 -7.22
C LYS A 7 7.43 30.48 -6.05
N ASN A 8 6.73 30.29 -4.95
CA ASN A 8 6.77 31.14 -3.75
C ASN A 8 7.66 30.57 -2.64
N ILE A 9 8.56 29.65 -2.95
CA ILE A 9 9.61 29.20 -2.03
C ILE A 9 10.63 30.33 -1.90
N HIS A 10 10.78 30.86 -0.68
CA HIS A 10 11.72 31.94 -0.37
C HIS A 10 12.91 31.48 0.45
N ASP A 11 13.04 30.19 0.69
CA ASP A 11 14.15 29.61 1.44
C ASP A 11 15.47 29.82 0.68
N LYS A 12 16.45 30.41 1.35
CA LYS A 12 17.77 30.67 0.79
C LYS A 12 18.71 29.46 0.93
N ILE A 13 18.38 28.53 1.82
CA ILE A 13 19.21 27.36 2.14
C ILE A 13 18.29 26.15 2.17
N PHE A 14 18.62 25.15 1.36
CA PHE A 14 18.00 23.82 1.40
C PHE A 14 18.88 22.90 2.24
N ALA A 15 18.66 22.89 3.53
CA ALA A 15 19.39 22.02 4.47
C ALA A 15 18.85 20.60 4.45
N TYR A 16 19.63 19.65 4.96
CA TYR A 16 19.15 18.29 5.19
C TYR A 16 17.93 18.29 6.11
N GLY A 17 16.89 17.53 5.71
CA GLY A 17 15.72 17.24 6.53
C GLY A 17 15.92 16.01 7.40
N HIS A 18 14.93 15.72 8.25
CA HIS A 18 14.87 14.47 8.99
C HIS A 18 14.66 13.29 8.01
N SER A 19 15.29 12.13 8.26
CA SER A 19 15.24 10.96 7.36
C SER A 19 13.82 10.45 7.11
N ALA A 20 12.89 10.61 8.07
CA ALA A 20 11.49 10.27 7.89
C ALA A 20 10.68 11.37 7.16
N GLY A 21 11.32 12.44 6.70
CA GLY A 21 10.67 13.62 6.12
C GLY A 21 10.38 14.72 7.15
N LEU A 22 10.03 15.90 6.66
CA LEU A 22 9.77 17.07 7.49
C LEU A 22 8.62 16.81 8.47
N GLU A 23 8.85 17.01 9.76
CA GLU A 23 7.86 16.77 10.82
C GLU A 23 6.59 17.61 10.59
N THR A 24 6.75 18.86 10.20
CA THR A 24 5.62 19.76 9.92
C THR A 24 4.72 19.22 8.81
N TYR A 25 5.30 18.58 7.78
CA TYR A 25 4.54 17.94 6.71
C TYR A 25 3.86 16.67 7.20
N ARG A 26 4.57 15.79 7.92
CA ARG A 26 4.00 14.56 8.48
C ARG A 26 2.84 14.87 9.43
N ARG A 27 2.93 15.89 10.28
CA ARG A 27 1.83 16.33 11.16
C ARG A 27 0.60 16.84 10.38
N LYS A 28 0.79 17.51 9.24
CA LYS A 28 -0.32 17.90 8.36
C LYS A 28 -0.97 16.69 7.69
N LEU A 29 -0.19 15.69 7.31
CA LEU A 29 -0.73 14.44 6.75
C LEU A 29 -1.58 13.67 7.78
N VAL A 30 -1.24 13.69 9.07
CA VAL A 30 -2.10 13.12 10.12
C VAL A 30 -3.51 13.70 10.04
N GLY A 31 -3.66 15.03 9.92
CA GLY A 31 -4.97 15.66 9.76
C GLY A 31 -5.72 15.23 8.51
N TYR A 32 -4.99 15.00 7.39
CA TYR A 32 -5.58 14.42 6.19
C TYR A 32 -6.08 13.00 6.43
N TYR A 33 -5.25 12.13 7.03
CA TYR A 33 -5.63 10.73 7.28
C TYR A 33 -6.81 10.63 8.25
N GLN A 34 -6.85 11.45 9.29
CA GLN A 34 -8.02 11.54 10.18
C GLN A 34 -9.29 11.93 9.44
N SER A 35 -9.20 12.84 8.46
CA SER A 35 -10.36 13.25 7.66
C SER A 35 -10.94 12.13 6.78
N VAL A 36 -10.16 11.10 6.51
CA VAL A 36 -10.57 9.90 5.76
C VAL A 36 -10.72 8.67 6.65
N GLY A 37 -10.77 8.86 7.97
CA GLY A 37 -11.06 7.80 8.95
C GLY A 37 -9.88 6.88 9.26
N ILE A 38 -8.64 7.33 9.05
CA ILE A 38 -7.42 6.59 9.39
C ILE A 38 -6.74 7.27 10.58
N GLU A 39 -6.67 6.56 11.70
CA GLU A 39 -6.01 7.05 12.91
C GLU A 39 -4.55 6.58 12.96
N LEU A 40 -3.62 7.54 12.98
CA LEU A 40 -2.18 7.28 13.08
C LEU A 40 -1.45 8.49 13.67
N GLY A 41 -0.29 8.27 14.26
CA GLY A 41 0.64 9.32 14.68
C GLY A 41 1.58 9.75 13.54
N TYR A 42 2.15 10.94 13.64
CA TYR A 42 3.13 11.41 12.63
C TYR A 42 4.40 10.57 12.63
N GLU A 43 4.73 9.91 13.73
CA GLU A 43 5.84 8.97 13.87
C GLU A 43 5.66 7.70 13.03
N ASN A 44 4.42 7.36 12.66
CA ASN A 44 4.10 6.23 11.78
C ASN A 44 4.23 6.58 10.29
N LEU A 45 4.60 7.82 9.96
CA LEU A 45 4.72 8.30 8.59
C LEU A 45 6.19 8.41 8.18
N LEU A 46 6.53 7.77 7.06
CA LEU A 46 7.78 7.95 6.33
C LEU A 46 7.48 8.60 4.97
N ILE A 47 8.18 9.69 4.66
CA ILE A 47 8.04 10.39 3.39
C ILE A 47 9.11 9.90 2.43
N THR A 48 8.69 9.53 1.23
CA THR A 48 9.55 9.04 0.15
C THR A 48 9.33 9.88 -1.12
N ASP A 49 10.12 9.63 -2.15
CA ASP A 49 10.03 10.26 -3.46
C ASP A 49 8.85 9.69 -4.30
N GLY A 50 7.74 9.34 -3.61
CA GLY A 50 6.52 8.80 -4.19
C GLY A 50 6.30 7.33 -3.88
N GLY A 51 5.14 6.80 -4.33
CA GLY A 51 4.71 5.44 -4.03
C GLY A 51 5.66 4.35 -4.52
N SER A 52 6.38 4.57 -5.61
CA SER A 52 7.34 3.59 -6.14
C SER A 52 8.49 3.33 -5.18
N GLU A 53 9.11 4.38 -4.65
CA GLU A 53 10.15 4.25 -3.64
C GLU A 53 9.60 3.62 -2.37
N ALA A 54 8.40 4.03 -1.93
CA ALA A 54 7.77 3.47 -0.75
C ALA A 54 7.52 1.96 -0.86
N ILE A 55 7.05 1.47 -2.01
CA ILE A 55 6.84 0.04 -2.26
C ILE A 55 8.18 -0.71 -2.26
N PHE A 56 9.18 -0.18 -2.97
CA PHE A 56 10.52 -0.78 -2.98
C PHE A 56 11.13 -0.85 -1.58
N MET A 57 11.04 0.23 -0.80
CA MET A 57 11.50 0.27 0.59
C MET A 57 10.74 -0.75 1.46
N ALA A 58 9.40 -0.82 1.36
CA ALA A 58 8.60 -1.78 2.09
C ALA A 58 9.02 -3.23 1.79
N MET A 59 9.20 -3.57 0.51
CA MET A 59 9.71 -4.89 0.11
C MET A 59 11.10 -5.15 0.67
N SER A 60 12.02 -4.19 0.54
CA SER A 60 13.43 -4.36 0.95
C SER A 60 13.61 -4.46 2.47
N VAL A 61 12.69 -3.88 3.27
CA VAL A 61 12.77 -3.91 4.74
C VAL A 61 12.08 -5.15 5.31
N CYS A 62 10.96 -5.56 4.71
CA CYS A 62 10.14 -6.65 5.22
C CYS A 62 10.52 -8.03 4.71
N LEU A 63 11.20 -8.11 3.55
CA LEU A 63 11.53 -9.35 2.89
C LEU A 63 13.04 -9.47 2.66
N SER A 64 13.52 -10.70 2.59
CA SER A 64 14.91 -11.03 2.26
C SER A 64 15.04 -11.58 0.85
N GLU A 65 16.25 -11.63 0.31
CA GLU A 65 16.52 -12.21 -1.01
C GLU A 65 15.96 -13.65 -1.10
N GLY A 66 15.18 -13.90 -2.14
CA GLY A 66 14.53 -15.20 -2.41
C GLY A 66 13.21 -15.42 -1.68
N ASP A 67 12.78 -14.47 -0.83
CA ASP A 67 11.42 -14.49 -0.27
C ASP A 67 10.38 -14.24 -1.35
N GLU A 68 9.13 -14.52 -1.03
CA GLU A 68 7.99 -14.43 -1.95
C GLU A 68 6.97 -13.41 -1.46
N VAL A 69 6.44 -12.62 -2.40
CA VAL A 69 5.26 -11.77 -2.21
C VAL A 69 4.12 -12.29 -3.06
N LEU A 70 2.93 -12.50 -2.46
CA LEU A 70 1.71 -12.88 -3.19
C LEU A 70 0.99 -11.63 -3.67
N ILE A 71 0.57 -11.62 -4.95
CA ILE A 71 -0.14 -10.49 -5.55
C ILE A 71 -1.31 -11.01 -6.37
N PRO A 72 -2.57 -10.60 -6.09
CA PRO A 72 -3.71 -10.90 -6.97
C PRO A 72 -3.53 -10.28 -8.36
N GLU A 73 -3.77 -11.05 -9.42
CA GLU A 73 -3.74 -10.57 -10.81
C GLU A 73 -5.14 -10.09 -11.25
N PRO A 74 -5.19 -9.11 -12.19
CA PRO A 74 -4.08 -8.31 -12.71
C PRO A 74 -3.64 -7.21 -11.74
N PHE A 75 -2.39 -6.83 -11.79
CA PHE A 75 -1.80 -5.81 -10.92
C PHE A 75 -0.90 -4.82 -11.67
N TYR A 76 -0.49 -3.76 -11.01
CA TYR A 76 0.40 -2.74 -11.57
C TYR A 76 1.76 -3.34 -11.93
N ALA A 77 2.09 -3.32 -13.22
CA ALA A 77 3.23 -4.05 -13.79
C ALA A 77 4.58 -3.77 -13.10
N ASN A 78 4.77 -2.55 -12.57
CA ASN A 78 6.02 -2.17 -11.94
C ASN A 78 6.27 -2.89 -10.59
N TYR A 79 5.28 -3.52 -9.97
CA TYR A 79 5.53 -4.35 -8.79
C TYR A 79 6.54 -5.47 -9.08
N ASN A 80 6.50 -6.05 -10.31
CA ASN A 80 7.52 -7.00 -10.75
C ASN A 80 8.93 -6.39 -10.76
N GLY A 81 9.05 -5.15 -11.26
CA GLY A 81 10.33 -4.45 -11.31
C GLY A 81 10.91 -4.21 -9.92
N PHE A 82 10.08 -3.71 -9.00
CA PHE A 82 10.48 -3.46 -7.61
C PHE A 82 10.86 -4.76 -6.88
N ALA A 83 10.11 -5.85 -7.10
CA ALA A 83 10.42 -7.14 -6.52
C ALA A 83 11.76 -7.69 -7.03
N VAL A 84 12.01 -7.60 -8.34
CA VAL A 84 13.29 -8.03 -8.94
C VAL A 84 14.46 -7.21 -8.38
N GLU A 85 14.30 -5.89 -8.27
CA GLU A 85 15.33 -5.01 -7.71
C GLU A 85 15.64 -5.35 -6.24
N ALA A 86 14.63 -5.73 -5.47
CA ALA A 86 14.77 -6.17 -4.08
C ALA A 86 15.19 -7.65 -3.93
N GLY A 87 15.38 -8.41 -5.02
CA GLY A 87 15.71 -9.82 -4.99
C GLY A 87 14.56 -10.74 -4.57
N ILE A 88 13.32 -10.29 -4.66
CA ILE A 88 12.11 -10.95 -4.19
C ILE A 88 11.38 -11.61 -5.37
N LYS A 89 10.68 -12.71 -5.11
CA LYS A 89 9.88 -13.42 -6.10
C LYS A 89 8.41 -13.04 -5.99
N VAL A 90 7.84 -12.56 -7.09
CA VAL A 90 6.39 -12.38 -7.19
C VAL A 90 5.74 -13.73 -7.47
N LYS A 91 4.75 -14.09 -6.66
CA LYS A 91 3.80 -15.18 -6.91
C LYS A 91 2.42 -14.58 -7.13
N THR A 92 1.75 -15.03 -8.16
CA THR A 92 0.47 -14.45 -8.55
C THR A 92 -0.68 -15.37 -8.19
N ILE A 93 -1.84 -14.77 -7.88
CA ILE A 93 -3.10 -15.46 -7.70
C ILE A 93 -4.07 -14.89 -8.72
N PRO A 94 -4.51 -15.66 -9.74
CA PRO A 94 -5.39 -15.13 -10.78
C PRO A 94 -6.74 -14.72 -10.22
N ALA A 95 -7.18 -13.49 -10.50
CA ALA A 95 -8.58 -13.10 -10.40
C ALA A 95 -9.24 -13.21 -11.77
N SER A 96 -10.56 -13.31 -11.81
CA SER A 96 -11.32 -13.50 -13.05
C SER A 96 -12.15 -12.27 -13.40
N ILE A 97 -12.23 -11.98 -14.69
CA ILE A 97 -13.16 -10.98 -15.22
C ILE A 97 -14.63 -11.39 -15.00
N ASP A 98 -14.92 -12.69 -14.89
CA ASP A 98 -16.27 -13.21 -14.69
C ASP A 98 -16.87 -12.80 -13.33
N ASN A 99 -16.02 -12.37 -12.39
CA ASN A 99 -16.41 -11.84 -11.09
C ASN A 99 -15.84 -10.41 -10.84
N ASP A 100 -15.71 -9.62 -11.91
CA ASP A 100 -15.23 -8.24 -11.89
C ASP A 100 -13.83 -8.06 -11.25
N PHE A 101 -12.99 -9.09 -11.29
CA PHE A 101 -11.68 -9.13 -10.63
C PHE A 101 -11.75 -8.95 -9.10
N ALA A 102 -12.83 -9.44 -8.48
CA ALA A 102 -12.94 -9.52 -7.03
C ALA A 102 -11.76 -10.29 -6.41
N LEU A 103 -11.57 -10.16 -5.10
CA LEU A 103 -10.55 -10.91 -4.39
C LEU A 103 -10.70 -12.41 -4.72
N PRO A 104 -9.63 -13.08 -5.17
CA PRO A 104 -9.64 -14.54 -5.30
C PRO A 104 -10.06 -15.22 -4.00
N PRO A 105 -10.71 -16.40 -4.07
CA PRO A 105 -11.07 -17.13 -2.87
C PRO A 105 -9.89 -17.25 -1.90
N ILE A 106 -10.14 -17.04 -0.62
CA ILE A 106 -9.07 -16.96 0.40
C ILE A 106 -8.28 -18.28 0.49
N GLU A 107 -8.89 -19.40 0.13
CA GLU A 107 -8.27 -20.72 0.04
C GLU A 107 -7.16 -20.77 -1.04
N GLU A 108 -7.27 -19.94 -2.08
CA GLU A 108 -6.19 -19.82 -3.08
C GLU A 108 -4.95 -19.17 -2.49
N PHE A 109 -5.11 -18.21 -1.60
CA PHE A 109 -3.97 -17.65 -0.85
C PHE A 109 -3.30 -18.73 -0.02
N ASP A 110 -4.06 -19.49 0.76
CA ASP A 110 -3.54 -20.60 1.58
C ASP A 110 -2.74 -21.60 0.75
N ARG A 111 -3.22 -21.96 -0.45
CA ARG A 111 -2.53 -22.92 -1.34
C ARG A 111 -1.22 -22.37 -1.90
N HIS A 112 -1.11 -21.07 -2.08
CA HIS A 112 0.07 -20.43 -2.68
C HIS A 112 1.11 -20.02 -1.63
N ILE A 113 0.74 -19.96 -0.34
CA ILE A 113 1.66 -19.65 0.74
C ILE A 113 2.68 -20.79 0.92
N THR A 114 3.94 -20.40 0.99
CA THR A 114 5.07 -21.29 1.29
C THR A 114 5.86 -20.75 2.48
N PRO A 115 6.83 -21.48 3.02
CA PRO A 115 7.72 -20.95 4.06
C PRO A 115 8.52 -19.70 3.64
N ARG A 116 8.63 -19.44 2.33
CA ARG A 116 9.27 -18.25 1.76
C ARG A 116 8.32 -17.09 1.57
N THR A 117 7.03 -17.30 1.62
CA THR A 117 6.04 -16.21 1.52
C THR A 117 6.11 -15.36 2.77
N LYS A 118 6.33 -14.05 2.60
CA LYS A 118 6.48 -13.09 3.70
C LYS A 118 5.50 -11.94 3.62
N ALA A 119 4.91 -11.70 2.44
CA ALA A 119 3.94 -10.62 2.28
C ALA A 119 2.84 -10.96 1.29
N ILE A 120 1.71 -10.28 1.45
CA ILE A 120 0.69 -10.10 0.43
C ILE A 120 0.72 -8.61 0.04
N LEU A 121 0.71 -8.33 -1.26
CA LEU A 121 0.61 -6.96 -1.77
C LEU A 121 -0.69 -6.81 -2.56
N ILE A 122 -1.48 -5.80 -2.21
CA ILE A 122 -2.70 -5.43 -2.93
C ILE A 122 -2.68 -3.95 -3.31
N CYS A 123 -3.44 -3.58 -4.34
CA CYS A 123 -3.74 -2.19 -4.68
C CYS A 123 -5.24 -1.95 -4.48
N ASN A 124 -5.61 -0.96 -3.67
CA ASN A 124 -7.01 -0.72 -3.31
C ASN A 124 -7.36 0.78 -3.32
N PRO A 125 -8.15 1.28 -4.24
CA PRO A 125 -8.70 0.64 -5.47
C PRO A 125 -7.61 0.11 -6.39
N ASN A 126 -7.91 -0.98 -7.11
CA ASN A 126 -6.91 -1.69 -7.90
C ASN A 126 -6.53 -0.95 -9.20
N ASN A 127 -5.26 -1.02 -9.54
CA ASN A 127 -4.73 -0.71 -10.87
C ASN A 127 -4.26 -2.04 -11.51
N PRO A 128 -4.84 -2.52 -12.64
CA PRO A 128 -5.58 -1.71 -13.64
C PRO A 128 -7.11 -1.84 -13.60
N THR A 129 -7.70 -2.70 -12.77
CA THR A 129 -9.11 -3.09 -12.89
C THR A 129 -10.09 -2.03 -12.37
N GLY A 130 -9.66 -1.18 -11.45
CA GLY A 130 -10.53 -0.27 -10.71
C GLY A 130 -11.35 -0.94 -9.61
N TYR A 131 -11.15 -2.26 -9.38
CA TYR A 131 -11.87 -2.97 -8.33
C TYR A 131 -11.58 -2.36 -6.97
N LEU A 132 -12.62 -2.14 -6.18
CA LEU A 132 -12.53 -1.65 -4.81
C LEU A 132 -12.86 -2.80 -3.86
N TYR A 133 -11.86 -3.26 -3.13
CA TYR A 133 -12.06 -4.33 -2.14
C TYR A 133 -13.01 -3.88 -1.04
N SER A 134 -13.98 -4.73 -0.74
CA SER A 134 -14.88 -4.55 0.39
C SER A 134 -14.17 -4.73 1.73
N GLN A 135 -14.75 -4.20 2.80
CA GLN A 135 -14.24 -4.43 4.15
C GLN A 135 -14.16 -5.93 4.46
N GLN A 136 -15.15 -6.72 4.03
CA GLN A 136 -15.18 -8.16 4.27
C GLN A 136 -14.00 -8.88 3.58
N GLU A 137 -13.66 -8.53 2.35
CA GLU A 137 -12.51 -9.09 1.65
C GLU A 137 -11.19 -8.73 2.35
N LEU A 138 -11.07 -7.49 2.82
CA LEU A 138 -9.89 -7.06 3.57
C LEU A 138 -9.79 -7.77 4.94
N GLU A 139 -10.91 -8.06 5.59
CA GLU A 139 -10.94 -8.85 6.82
C GLU A 139 -10.52 -10.31 6.58
N GLN A 140 -10.87 -10.90 5.44
CA GLN A 140 -10.38 -12.22 5.03
C GLN A 140 -8.86 -12.21 4.82
N LEU A 141 -8.33 -11.17 4.16
CA LEU A 141 -6.87 -10.99 4.02
C LEU A 141 -6.19 -10.82 5.37
N ARG A 142 -6.77 -10.06 6.31
CA ARG A 142 -6.27 -9.95 7.69
C ARG A 142 -6.11 -11.32 8.32
N ASP A 143 -7.13 -12.16 8.22
CA ASP A 143 -7.12 -13.48 8.88
C ASP A 143 -6.01 -14.39 8.31
N ILE A 144 -5.75 -14.34 7.00
CA ILE A 144 -4.62 -15.04 6.37
C ILE A 144 -3.28 -14.46 6.82
N VAL A 145 -3.16 -13.13 6.85
CA VAL A 145 -1.94 -12.45 7.28
C VAL A 145 -1.57 -12.84 8.71
N LEU A 146 -2.54 -12.83 9.63
CA LEU A 146 -2.35 -13.25 11.02
C LEU A 146 -2.03 -14.72 11.15
N LYS A 147 -2.74 -15.58 10.40
CA LYS A 147 -2.53 -17.04 10.42
C LYS A 147 -1.11 -17.45 10.02
N HIS A 148 -0.52 -16.76 9.07
CA HIS A 148 0.78 -17.10 8.50
C HIS A 148 1.91 -16.14 8.88
N ASP A 149 1.64 -15.18 9.76
CA ASP A 149 2.60 -14.14 10.20
C ASP A 149 3.25 -13.43 9.00
N LEU A 150 2.41 -12.88 8.12
CA LEU A 150 2.82 -12.18 6.92
C LEU A 150 2.74 -10.65 7.12
N PHE A 151 3.35 -9.90 6.21
CA PHE A 151 3.06 -8.49 6.02
C PHE A 151 1.93 -8.29 5.00
N LEU A 152 1.09 -7.29 5.22
CA LEU A 152 0.13 -6.79 4.24
C LEU A 152 0.61 -5.43 3.73
N ILE A 153 1.10 -5.39 2.49
CA ILE A 153 1.45 -4.14 1.82
C ILE A 153 0.24 -3.72 0.99
N CYS A 154 -0.37 -2.59 1.35
CA CYS A 154 -1.57 -2.09 0.69
C CYS A 154 -1.28 -0.76 0.00
N ASP A 155 -1.25 -0.77 -1.34
CA ASP A 155 -1.13 0.43 -2.15
C ASP A 155 -2.49 1.12 -2.28
N GLU A 156 -2.66 2.23 -1.56
CA GLU A 156 -3.91 2.98 -1.48
C GLU A 156 -3.84 4.33 -2.21
N VAL A 157 -2.96 4.48 -3.18
CA VAL A 157 -2.77 5.75 -3.92
C VAL A 157 -4.05 6.23 -4.63
N TYR A 158 -4.98 5.32 -4.91
CA TYR A 158 -6.26 5.59 -5.56
C TYR A 158 -7.45 5.68 -4.59
N ARG A 159 -7.24 5.79 -3.27
CA ARG A 159 -8.34 5.76 -2.27
C ARG A 159 -9.46 6.77 -2.51
N GLU A 160 -9.18 7.89 -3.17
CA GLU A 160 -10.19 8.91 -3.48
C GLU A 160 -10.93 8.67 -4.80
N PHE A 161 -10.55 7.62 -5.55
CA PHE A 161 -11.19 7.23 -6.82
C PHE A 161 -12.27 6.17 -6.58
N CYS A 162 -13.25 6.53 -5.74
CA CYS A 162 -14.44 5.72 -5.50
C CYS A 162 -15.64 6.38 -6.16
N TYR A 163 -16.44 5.60 -6.86
CA TYR A 163 -17.56 6.06 -7.69
C TYR A 163 -18.87 5.46 -7.19
N ASP A 164 -20.00 5.99 -7.67
CA ASP A 164 -21.35 5.47 -7.42
C ASP A 164 -21.72 5.32 -5.92
N GLY A 165 -21.17 6.20 -5.09
CA GLY A 165 -21.42 6.17 -3.64
C GLY A 165 -20.62 5.13 -2.87
N ALA A 166 -19.74 4.37 -3.53
CA ALA A 166 -18.81 3.46 -2.87
C ALA A 166 -17.83 4.23 -1.99
N LYS A 167 -17.39 3.61 -0.89
CA LYS A 167 -16.44 4.20 0.05
C LYS A 167 -15.24 3.27 0.22
N HIS A 168 -14.06 3.87 0.15
CA HIS A 168 -12.82 3.18 0.47
C HIS A 168 -12.79 2.80 1.96
N PHE A 169 -12.35 1.57 2.24
CA PHE A 169 -11.97 1.12 3.57
C PHE A 169 -10.46 0.85 3.56
N SER A 170 -9.73 1.50 4.45
CA SER A 170 -8.27 1.36 4.51
C SER A 170 -7.86 0.08 5.23
N ALA A 171 -6.80 -0.58 4.75
CA ALA A 171 -6.17 -1.68 5.45
C ALA A 171 -5.64 -1.27 6.85
N MET A 172 -5.35 0.02 7.05
CA MET A 172 -4.97 0.56 8.37
C MET A 172 -6.05 0.44 9.43
N ASN A 173 -7.31 0.26 9.03
CA ASN A 173 -8.46 0.10 9.94
C ASN A 173 -8.74 -1.36 10.32
N LEU A 174 -7.94 -2.31 9.82
CA LEU A 174 -8.03 -3.72 10.18
C LEU A 174 -7.44 -3.92 11.58
N THR A 175 -8.26 -4.36 12.52
CA THR A 175 -7.81 -4.61 13.90
C THR A 175 -6.88 -5.81 13.98
N GLY A 176 -5.82 -5.71 14.79
CA GLY A 176 -4.86 -6.77 15.03
C GLY A 176 -3.71 -6.84 14.02
N LEU A 177 -3.66 -5.91 13.04
CA LEU A 177 -2.58 -5.82 12.06
C LEU A 177 -1.58 -4.68 12.31
N GLU A 178 -1.56 -4.11 13.50
CA GLU A 178 -0.75 -2.93 13.84
C GLU A 178 0.76 -3.15 13.59
N GLN A 179 1.20 -4.41 13.59
CA GLN A 179 2.60 -4.80 13.33
C GLN A 179 2.80 -5.42 11.94
N ASN A 180 1.74 -5.62 11.17
CA ASN A 180 1.77 -6.38 9.91
C ASN A 180 1.42 -5.54 8.69
N VAL A 181 0.69 -4.41 8.86
CA VAL A 181 0.19 -3.62 7.74
C VAL A 181 1.14 -2.47 7.40
N ILE A 182 1.40 -2.30 6.11
CA ILE A 182 2.11 -1.15 5.55
C ILE A 182 1.24 -0.55 4.46
N MET A 183 0.73 0.66 4.72
CA MET A 183 -0.04 1.40 3.74
C MET A 183 0.89 2.28 2.90
N ILE A 184 0.78 2.16 1.59
CA ILE A 184 1.46 3.04 0.63
C ILE A 184 0.46 4.08 0.13
N ASP A 185 0.91 5.32 0.08
CA ASP A 185 0.12 6.43 -0.44
C ASP A 185 0.97 7.37 -1.27
N SER A 186 0.35 8.22 -2.08
CA SER A 186 1.06 9.22 -2.88
C SER A 186 0.16 10.40 -3.23
N VAL A 187 0.74 11.58 -3.26
CA VAL A 187 0.09 12.79 -3.77
C VAL A 187 -0.05 12.79 -5.31
N SER A 188 0.68 11.91 -6.01
CA SER A 188 0.80 11.89 -7.48
C SER A 188 -0.53 11.69 -8.21
N LYS A 189 -1.53 11.10 -7.55
CA LYS A 189 -2.84 10.81 -8.16
C LYS A 189 -3.95 11.77 -7.71
N ARG A 190 -3.63 12.74 -6.82
CA ARG A 190 -4.64 13.66 -6.24
C ARG A 190 -4.51 15.10 -6.71
N TYR A 191 -3.34 15.54 -7.15
CA TYR A 191 -3.03 16.94 -7.45
C TYR A 191 -2.39 17.12 -8.80
#